data_e5cb970c53f9c70bb9da9f6293c97709
#
_entry.id   e5cb970c53f9c70bb9da9f6293c97709
#
_cell.length_a   1.000
_cell.length_b   1.000
_cell.length_c   1.000
_cell.angle_alpha   90.00
_cell.angle_beta   90.00
_cell.angle_gamma   90.00
#
_symmetry.space_group_name_H-M   'P 1'
#
loop_
_entity.id
_entity.type
_entity.pdbx_description
1 polymer ?
#
loop_
_entity_poly.entity_id
_entity_poly.type
_entity_poly.pdbx_seq_one_letter_code
_entity_poly.pdbx_strand_id
1 'polypeptide(L)'
;MNIKKIAKFLKEERENSNLTQEEAAKRIGVSKSIISKWETGKSYPPLENLSKIIETYGVSINEILAGTRLGMNEKEIVSDENLLKEMQKTKVNRIAVQIIFVISLCTIMILLEIVCYMAGVNNIYYTMIFIIMLLFGLLVEFCIKNLK
;
A
#
# COMPACT_ATOMS: atom_id res chain seq x y z
N MET A 1 -17.14 -8.75 4.06
CA MET A 1 -15.89 -9.41 4.45
C MET A 1 -15.85 -9.55 5.97
N ASN A 2 -15.62 -10.75 6.52
CA ASN A 2 -15.70 -10.99 7.97
C ASN A 2 -14.28 -11.19 8.55
N ILE A 3 -13.76 -10.17 9.21
CA ILE A 3 -12.39 -10.19 9.76
C ILE A 3 -12.15 -11.36 10.73
N LYS A 4 -13.16 -11.76 11.52
CA LYS A 4 -13.01 -12.86 12.48
C LYS A 4 -12.84 -14.20 11.79
N LYS A 5 -13.53 -14.42 10.65
CA LYS A 5 -13.36 -15.64 9.84
C LYS A 5 -11.97 -15.70 9.21
N ILE A 6 -11.52 -14.58 8.62
CA ILE A 6 -10.18 -14.48 8.02
C ILE A 6 -9.09 -14.70 9.08
N ALA A 7 -9.22 -14.07 10.24
CA ALA A 7 -8.27 -14.21 11.34
C ALA A 7 -8.14 -15.66 11.82
N LYS A 8 -9.28 -16.33 12.01
CA LYS A 8 -9.33 -17.75 12.38
C LYS A 8 -8.66 -18.62 11.33
N PHE A 9 -8.99 -18.40 10.07
CA PHE A 9 -8.44 -19.13 8.93
C PHE A 9 -6.91 -18.98 8.84
N LEU A 10 -6.39 -17.76 8.92
CA LEU A 10 -4.95 -17.52 8.89
C LEU A 10 -4.20 -18.22 10.04
N LYS A 11 -4.79 -18.23 11.24
CA LYS A 11 -4.24 -18.96 12.38
C LYS A 11 -4.24 -20.48 12.13
N GLU A 12 -5.35 -21.03 11.66
CA GLU A 12 -5.47 -22.45 11.35
C GLU A 12 -4.46 -22.89 10.27
N GLU A 13 -4.31 -22.09 9.20
CA GLU A 13 -3.37 -22.41 8.12
C GLU A 13 -1.90 -22.30 8.56
N ARG A 14 -1.56 -21.36 9.44
CA ARG A 14 -0.23 -21.33 10.06
C ARG A 14 0.02 -22.59 10.90
N GLU A 15 -0.95 -23.01 11.72
CA GLU A 15 -0.85 -24.22 12.56
C GLU A 15 -0.77 -25.48 11.71
N ASN A 16 -1.56 -25.59 10.64
CA ASN A 16 -1.49 -26.67 9.66
C ASN A 16 -0.13 -26.75 8.95
N SER A 17 0.52 -25.60 8.77
CA SER A 17 1.87 -25.50 8.22
C SER A 17 2.97 -25.80 9.26
N ASN A 18 2.61 -26.16 10.48
CA ASN A 18 3.52 -26.39 11.62
C ASN A 18 4.45 -25.21 11.91
N LEU A 19 3.98 -23.98 11.73
CA LEU A 19 4.76 -22.77 11.96
C LEU A 19 4.33 -22.08 13.27
N THR A 20 5.32 -21.62 14.05
CA THR A 20 5.09 -20.65 15.11
C THR A 20 4.79 -19.28 14.50
N GLN A 21 4.16 -18.38 15.27
CA GLN A 21 3.95 -16.98 14.80
C GLN A 21 5.25 -16.28 14.42
N GLU A 22 6.36 -16.63 15.06
CA GLU A 22 7.68 -16.04 14.81
C GLU A 22 8.28 -16.54 13.49
N GLU A 23 8.18 -17.84 13.20
CA GLU A 23 8.62 -18.43 11.94
C GLU A 23 7.77 -17.94 10.76
N ALA A 24 6.46 -17.85 10.92
CA ALA A 24 5.56 -17.29 9.91
C ALA A 24 5.90 -15.81 9.64
N ALA A 25 6.13 -15.04 10.69
CA ALA A 25 6.55 -13.64 10.57
C ALA A 25 7.85 -13.49 9.78
N LYS A 26 8.84 -14.33 10.06
CA LYS A 26 10.13 -14.35 9.33
C LYS A 26 9.95 -14.71 7.86
N ARG A 27 9.13 -15.70 7.51
CA ARG A 27 8.88 -16.10 6.12
C ARG A 27 8.13 -15.03 5.33
N ILE A 28 7.11 -14.41 5.95
CA ILE A 28 6.30 -13.38 5.32
C ILE A 28 7.03 -12.02 5.27
N GLY A 29 8.05 -11.83 6.13
CA GLY A 29 8.84 -10.59 6.19
C GLY A 29 8.17 -9.50 7.04
N VAL A 30 7.49 -9.88 8.11
CA VAL A 30 6.84 -8.98 9.06
C VAL A 30 7.25 -9.28 10.50
N SER A 31 6.83 -8.48 11.47
CA SER A 31 7.06 -8.79 12.89
C SER A 31 6.02 -9.79 13.43
N LYS A 32 6.38 -10.56 14.47
CA LYS A 32 5.47 -11.46 15.20
C LYS A 32 4.19 -10.74 15.65
N SER A 33 4.30 -9.48 16.10
CA SER A 33 3.17 -8.69 16.56
C SER A 33 2.15 -8.41 15.44
N ILE A 34 2.61 -8.31 14.19
CA ILE A 34 1.74 -8.13 13.02
C ILE A 34 0.96 -9.43 12.74
N ILE A 35 1.62 -10.58 12.75
CA ILE A 35 0.94 -11.88 12.62
C ILE A 35 -0.13 -12.03 13.70
N SER A 36 0.20 -11.73 14.96
CA SER A 36 -0.75 -11.77 16.08
C SER A 36 -1.96 -10.85 15.86
N LYS A 37 -1.76 -9.65 15.28
CA LYS A 37 -2.87 -8.75 14.94
C LYS A 37 -3.79 -9.32 13.88
N TRP A 38 -3.25 -9.97 12.86
CA TRP A 38 -4.04 -10.62 11.81
C TRP A 38 -4.84 -11.80 12.37
N GLU A 39 -4.21 -12.67 13.15
CA GLU A 39 -4.83 -13.85 13.73
C GLU A 39 -5.84 -13.54 14.85
N THR A 40 -5.76 -12.38 15.47
CA THR A 40 -6.74 -11.89 16.45
C THR A 40 -7.83 -11.01 15.84
N GLY A 41 -7.75 -10.75 14.53
CA GLY A 41 -8.73 -9.92 13.83
C GLY A 41 -8.65 -8.43 14.17
N LYS A 42 -7.52 -7.96 14.71
CA LYS A 42 -7.29 -6.53 14.97
C LYS A 42 -6.96 -5.74 13.71
N SER A 43 -6.43 -6.40 12.68
CA SER A 43 -6.18 -5.81 11.37
C SER A 43 -6.22 -6.87 10.28
N TYR A 44 -6.46 -6.46 9.03
CA TYR A 44 -6.30 -7.30 7.85
C TYR A 44 -4.83 -7.32 7.41
N PRO A 45 -4.36 -8.42 6.79
CA PRO A 45 -3.12 -8.40 6.05
C PRO A 45 -3.20 -7.36 4.93
N PRO A 46 -2.21 -6.48 4.78
CA PRO A 46 -2.16 -5.56 3.65
C PRO A 46 -1.87 -6.32 2.35
N LEU A 47 -2.27 -5.72 1.22
CA LEU A 47 -2.21 -6.35 -0.10
C LEU A 47 -0.79 -6.81 -0.48
N GLU A 48 0.21 -6.04 -0.09
CA GLU A 48 1.63 -6.32 -0.32
C GLU A 48 2.12 -7.62 0.34
N ASN A 49 1.45 -8.08 1.40
CA ASN A 49 1.84 -9.28 2.13
C ASN A 49 1.03 -10.53 1.69
N LEU A 50 -0.07 -10.35 0.94
CA LEU A 50 -0.93 -11.46 0.54
C LEU A 50 -0.19 -12.49 -0.33
N SER A 51 0.68 -12.08 -1.23
CA SER A 51 1.46 -12.99 -2.07
C SER A 51 2.34 -13.92 -1.23
N LYS A 52 3.00 -13.37 -0.21
CA LYS A 52 3.86 -14.16 0.71
C LYS A 52 3.06 -15.05 1.65
N ILE A 53 1.86 -14.62 2.05
CA ILE A 53 0.94 -15.44 2.84
C ILE A 53 0.47 -16.63 2.01
N ILE A 54 0.08 -16.41 0.75
CA ILE A 54 -0.33 -17.44 -0.21
C ILE A 54 0.78 -18.47 -0.38
N GLU A 55 2.01 -18.01 -0.64
CA GLU A 55 3.19 -18.86 -0.79
C GLU A 55 3.53 -19.63 0.49
N THR A 56 3.45 -18.97 1.66
CA THR A 56 3.85 -19.56 2.94
C THR A 56 2.87 -20.63 3.42
N TYR A 57 1.56 -20.41 3.22
CA TYR A 57 0.51 -21.30 3.73
C TYR A 57 -0.10 -22.20 2.64
N GLY A 58 0.28 -22.02 1.38
CA GLY A 58 -0.27 -22.80 0.26
C GLY A 58 -1.79 -22.59 0.11
N VAL A 59 -2.25 -21.36 0.25
CA VAL A 59 -3.66 -20.97 0.15
C VAL A 59 -3.84 -19.99 -1.00
N SER A 60 -5.07 -19.83 -1.49
CA SER A 60 -5.42 -18.82 -2.49
C SER A 60 -5.96 -17.54 -1.84
N ILE A 61 -6.00 -16.47 -2.62
CA ILE A 61 -6.63 -15.21 -2.19
C ILE A 61 -8.12 -15.41 -1.89
N ASN A 62 -8.81 -16.24 -2.68
CA ASN A 62 -10.24 -16.52 -2.49
C ASN A 62 -10.50 -17.26 -1.19
N GLU A 63 -9.63 -18.20 -0.79
CA GLU A 63 -9.70 -18.89 0.50
C GLU A 63 -9.47 -17.93 1.65
N ILE A 64 -8.49 -17.05 1.53
CA ILE A 64 -8.23 -16.01 2.56
C ILE A 64 -9.47 -15.12 2.72
N LEU A 65 -10.06 -14.65 1.62
CA LEU A 65 -11.24 -13.77 1.65
C LEU A 65 -12.50 -14.49 2.14
N ALA A 66 -12.65 -15.76 1.80
CA ALA A 66 -13.74 -16.61 2.28
C ALA A 66 -13.56 -17.00 3.76
N GLY A 67 -12.31 -17.06 4.24
CA GLY A 67 -11.95 -17.53 5.57
C GLY A 67 -12.19 -19.05 5.74
N THR A 68 -12.01 -19.83 4.67
CA THR A 68 -12.16 -21.28 4.62
C THR A 68 -11.44 -21.87 3.41
N ARG A 69 -10.99 -23.14 3.53
CA ARG A 69 -10.46 -23.88 2.38
C ARG A 69 -11.55 -24.10 1.32
N LEU A 70 -11.19 -23.83 0.08
CA LEU A 70 -12.00 -24.12 -1.09
C LEU A 70 -11.29 -25.21 -1.90
N GLY A 71 -12.03 -26.13 -2.49
CA GLY A 71 -11.45 -27.14 -3.39
C GLY A 71 -11.01 -26.48 -4.70
N MET A 72 -9.73 -26.11 -4.80
CA MET A 72 -9.22 -25.33 -5.93
C MET A 72 -8.48 -26.18 -6.95
N ASN A 73 -8.72 -25.88 -8.22
CA ASN A 73 -7.93 -26.38 -9.35
C ASN A 73 -6.69 -25.47 -9.57
N GLU A 74 -5.59 -26.01 -10.13
CA GLU A 74 -4.36 -25.26 -10.47
C GLU A 74 -4.62 -23.98 -11.26
N LYS A 75 -5.64 -23.96 -12.13
CA LYS A 75 -6.04 -22.78 -12.91
C LYS A 75 -6.48 -21.58 -12.05
N GLU A 76 -7.07 -21.84 -10.89
CA GLU A 76 -7.58 -20.82 -9.99
C GLU A 76 -6.44 -20.15 -9.21
N ILE A 77 -5.42 -20.91 -8.82
CA ILE A 77 -4.19 -20.39 -8.16
C ILE A 77 -3.45 -19.43 -9.09
N VAL A 78 -3.27 -19.78 -10.34
CA VAL A 78 -2.62 -18.92 -11.35
C VAL A 78 -3.43 -17.66 -11.60
N SER A 79 -4.76 -17.74 -11.59
CA SER A 79 -5.66 -16.58 -11.70
C SER A 79 -5.49 -15.62 -10.53
N ASP A 80 -5.38 -16.15 -9.30
CA ASP A 80 -5.18 -15.34 -8.09
C ASP A 80 -3.84 -14.58 -8.10
N GLU A 81 -2.77 -15.22 -8.55
CA GLU A 81 -1.46 -14.56 -8.68
C GLU A 81 -1.49 -13.42 -9.71
N ASN A 82 -2.18 -13.62 -10.82
CA ASN A 82 -2.37 -12.58 -11.83
C ASN A 82 -3.21 -11.42 -11.29
N LEU A 83 -4.26 -11.70 -10.51
CA LEU A 83 -5.08 -10.69 -9.86
C LEU A 83 -4.25 -9.83 -8.88
N LEU A 84 -3.40 -10.47 -8.07
CA LEU A 84 -2.49 -9.74 -7.16
C LEU A 84 -1.51 -8.84 -7.92
N LYS A 85 -0.94 -9.32 -9.03
CA LYS A 85 -0.04 -8.54 -9.88
C LYS A 85 -0.75 -7.32 -10.48
N GLU A 86 -1.97 -7.48 -10.96
CA GLU A 86 -2.80 -6.38 -11.49
C GLU A 86 -3.15 -5.35 -10.40
N MET A 87 -3.52 -5.79 -9.21
CA MET A 87 -3.81 -4.90 -8.09
C MET A 87 -2.57 -4.10 -7.63
N GLN A 88 -1.40 -4.74 -7.59
CA GLN A 88 -0.13 -4.06 -7.28
C GLN A 88 0.24 -3.04 -8.36
N LYS A 89 0.11 -3.39 -9.64
CA LYS A 89 0.36 -2.52 -10.78
C LYS A 89 -0.52 -1.26 -10.73
N THR A 90 -1.80 -1.43 -10.39
CA THR A 90 -2.74 -0.31 -10.25
C THR A 90 -2.32 0.65 -9.13
N LYS A 91 -1.83 0.12 -7.99
CA LYS A 91 -1.31 0.94 -6.87
C LYS A 91 -0.08 1.74 -7.29
N VAL A 92 0.88 1.10 -7.97
CA VAL A 92 2.10 1.77 -8.49
C VAL A 92 1.74 2.85 -9.49
N ASN A 93 0.82 2.58 -10.42
CA ASN A 93 0.38 3.56 -11.40
C ASN A 93 -0.27 4.79 -10.74
N ARG A 94 -1.07 4.60 -9.69
CA ARG A 94 -1.70 5.70 -8.95
C ARG A 94 -0.64 6.61 -8.30
N ILE A 95 0.37 6.02 -7.68
CA ILE A 95 1.48 6.77 -7.08
C ILE A 95 2.28 7.52 -8.15
N ALA A 96 2.57 6.89 -9.29
CA ALA A 96 3.27 7.53 -10.40
C ALA A 96 2.49 8.75 -10.95
N VAL A 97 1.17 8.64 -11.12
CA VAL A 97 0.31 9.76 -11.55
C VAL A 97 0.36 10.90 -10.54
N GLN A 98 0.32 10.62 -9.23
CA GLN A 98 0.43 11.65 -8.20
C GLN A 98 1.78 12.37 -8.24
N ILE A 99 2.88 11.65 -8.43
CA ILE A 99 4.23 12.23 -8.55
C ILE A 99 4.30 13.13 -9.79
N ILE A 100 3.80 12.69 -10.93
CA ILE A 100 3.78 13.48 -12.16
C ILE A 100 2.97 14.77 -11.96
N PHE A 101 1.82 14.69 -11.29
CA PHE A 101 0.99 15.85 -10.99
C PHE A 101 1.73 16.89 -10.11
N VAL A 102 2.43 16.42 -9.06
CA VAL A 102 3.22 17.30 -8.19
C VAL A 102 4.37 17.98 -8.97
N ILE A 103 5.09 17.22 -9.79
CA ILE A 103 6.17 17.77 -10.64
C ILE A 103 5.62 18.83 -11.59
N SER A 104 4.47 18.58 -12.21
CA SER A 104 3.80 19.52 -13.11
C SER A 104 3.42 20.83 -12.40
N LEU A 105 2.88 20.74 -11.17
CA LEU A 105 2.58 21.93 -10.38
C LEU A 105 3.84 22.74 -10.02
N CYS A 106 4.91 22.06 -9.63
CA CYS A 106 6.19 22.71 -9.33
C CYS A 106 6.76 23.45 -10.55
N THR A 107 6.69 22.84 -11.73
CA THR A 107 7.19 23.49 -12.97
C THR A 107 6.35 24.72 -13.34
N ILE A 108 5.04 24.67 -13.19
CA ILE A 108 4.17 25.85 -13.42
C ILE A 108 4.50 26.99 -12.45
N MET A 109 4.74 26.68 -11.18
CA MET A 109 5.10 27.67 -10.18
C MET A 109 6.44 28.34 -10.48
N ILE A 110 7.45 27.57 -10.90
CA ILE A 110 8.77 28.11 -11.30
C ILE A 110 8.62 29.04 -12.52
N LEU A 111 7.81 28.66 -13.50
CA LEU A 111 7.53 29.51 -14.67
C LEU A 111 6.85 30.83 -14.27
N LEU A 112 5.89 30.79 -13.35
CA LEU A 112 5.24 31.99 -12.81
C LEU A 112 6.24 32.91 -12.10
N GLU A 113 7.19 32.36 -11.32
CA GLU A 113 8.26 33.14 -10.68
C GLU A 113 9.13 33.87 -11.72
N ILE A 114 9.53 33.16 -12.78
CA ILE A 114 10.34 33.75 -13.86
C ILE A 114 9.56 34.88 -14.56
N VAL A 115 8.28 34.69 -14.85
CA VAL A 115 7.44 35.72 -15.47
C VAL A 115 7.29 36.95 -14.56
N CYS A 116 7.05 36.75 -13.27
CA CYS A 116 6.97 37.83 -12.30
C CYS A 116 8.29 38.59 -12.18
N TYR A 117 9.43 37.89 -12.20
CA TYR A 117 10.77 38.52 -12.20
C TYR A 117 10.96 39.40 -13.44
N MET A 118 10.62 38.90 -14.62
CA MET A 118 10.71 39.66 -15.87
C MET A 118 9.77 40.87 -15.91
N ALA A 119 8.63 40.80 -15.24
CA ALA A 119 7.66 41.88 -15.13
C ALA A 119 8.02 42.96 -14.10
N GLY A 120 9.14 42.82 -13.40
CA GLY A 120 9.62 43.80 -12.40
C GLY A 120 8.70 43.92 -11.17
N VAL A 121 7.99 42.87 -10.80
CA VAL A 121 7.09 42.85 -9.66
C VAL A 121 7.89 42.80 -8.35
N ASN A 122 7.48 43.58 -7.36
CA ASN A 122 8.18 43.81 -6.10
C ASN A 122 8.54 42.52 -5.33
N ASN A 123 9.70 42.56 -4.65
CA ASN A 123 10.30 41.44 -3.90
C ASN A 123 9.39 40.76 -2.86
N ILE A 124 8.38 41.45 -2.34
CA ILE A 124 7.39 40.95 -1.38
C ILE A 124 6.54 39.81 -1.97
N TYR A 125 6.21 39.85 -3.25
CA TYR A 125 5.39 38.81 -3.90
C TYR A 125 6.18 37.51 -4.08
N TYR A 126 7.49 37.58 -4.30
CA TYR A 126 8.36 36.38 -4.39
C TYR A 126 8.43 35.63 -3.05
N THR A 127 8.57 36.36 -1.94
CA THR A 127 8.59 35.73 -0.61
C THR A 127 7.26 35.06 -0.26
N MET A 128 6.14 35.68 -0.63
CA MET A 128 4.81 35.10 -0.44
C MET A 128 4.61 33.83 -1.29
N ILE A 129 4.99 33.85 -2.55
CA ILE A 129 4.91 32.69 -3.45
C ILE A 129 5.78 31.55 -2.92
N PHE A 130 7.02 31.86 -2.46
CA PHE A 130 7.93 30.86 -1.87
C PHE A 130 7.34 30.21 -0.61
N ILE A 131 6.73 30.99 0.29
CA ILE A 131 6.06 30.48 1.49
C ILE A 131 4.88 29.59 1.12
N ILE A 132 4.06 29.97 0.14
CA ILE A 132 2.93 29.14 -0.33
C ILE A 132 3.42 27.82 -0.91
N MET A 133 4.52 27.83 -1.69
CA MET A 133 5.14 26.58 -2.21
C MET A 133 5.62 25.66 -1.10
N LEU A 134 6.24 26.22 -0.07
CA LEU A 134 6.77 25.45 1.06
C LEU A 134 5.64 24.80 1.85
N LEU A 135 4.55 25.54 2.12
CA LEU A 135 3.34 25.04 2.77
C LEU A 135 2.64 23.95 1.93
N PHE A 136 2.58 24.14 0.63
CA PHE A 136 2.01 23.15 -0.28
C PHE A 136 2.84 21.85 -0.32
N GLY A 137 4.16 21.95 -0.34
CA GLY A 137 5.08 20.81 -0.24
C GLY A 137 4.85 20.00 1.03
N LEU A 138 4.74 20.68 2.18
CA LEU A 138 4.43 20.05 3.46
C LEU A 138 3.05 19.37 3.48
N LEU A 139 2.06 19.97 2.84
CA LEU A 139 0.71 19.43 2.75
C LEU A 139 0.66 18.17 1.87
N VAL A 140 1.42 18.14 0.78
CA VAL A 140 1.58 16.97 -0.09
C VAL A 140 2.28 15.84 0.68
N GLU A 141 3.34 16.15 1.42
CA GLU A 141 4.07 15.16 2.24
C GLU A 141 3.16 14.58 3.34
N PHE A 142 2.36 15.41 4.00
CA PHE A 142 1.37 14.99 4.97
C PHE A 142 0.29 14.09 4.36
N CYS A 143 -0.24 14.44 3.17
CA CYS A 143 -1.20 13.61 2.45
C CYS A 143 -0.61 12.25 2.06
N ILE A 144 0.63 12.20 1.56
CA ILE A 144 1.32 10.94 1.21
C ILE A 144 1.52 10.07 2.45
N LYS A 145 1.85 10.67 3.59
CA LYS A 145 2.08 9.95 4.86
C LYS A 145 0.79 9.37 5.45
N ASN A 146 -0.35 10.04 5.26
CA ASN A 146 -1.66 9.58 5.74
C ASN A 146 -2.38 8.63 4.78
N LEU A 147 -1.89 8.45 3.56
CA LEU A 147 -2.38 7.47 2.58
C LEU A 147 -1.73 6.07 2.73
N LYS A 148 -0.87 5.90 3.74
CA LYS A 148 -0.33 4.61 4.20
C LYS A 148 -1.22 4.01 5.30
#